data_29d563e4fb60f53bd5972355d17e41e4
#
_entry.id   29d563e4fb60f53bd5972355d17e41e4
#
_cell.length_a   1.000
_cell.length_b   1.000
_cell.length_c   1.000
_cell.angle_alpha   90.00
_cell.angle_beta   90.00
_cell.angle_gamma   90.00
#
_symmetry.space_group_name_H-M   'P 1'
#
loop_
_entity.id
_entity.type
_entity.pdbx_description
1 polymer ?
#
loop_
_entity_poly.entity_id
_entity_poly.type
_entity_poly.pdbx_seq_one_letter_code
_entity_poly.pdbx_strand_id
1 'polypeptide(L)'
;MLDGIEALIALEKFGTVSEAATRLRLTQSAVSKRIQALQNAIGFPLIEKDGRRVRLTADAVSFLERARPVVADLRGLATPLHSGSNSFFSIGLADSIASSWGPGVVSRILRTLPDVRVALHAHRSVLVIESVRLGRYHIGLSTDYPAAKDLIHYPVIDEPLVLVNCGFGTISQEDAPLISIESNSATWRSIEPLLTTHHPQLLRRPLVPVESFGATMQMVKAGFGDGIVPLGMVMDMDLKRRAYRELPAVTRRVSLLTRKTVNQLESFGRFRDELMKETARHFSHLVATRSEG
;
A
#
# COMPACT_ATOMS: atom_id res chain seq x y z
N MET A 1 -27.42 8.98 12.14
CA MET A 1 -26.65 8.45 11.01
C MET A 1 -25.58 7.45 11.47
N LEU A 2 -24.65 7.81 12.37
CA LEU A 2 -23.57 6.92 12.84
C LEU A 2 -24.07 5.58 13.37
N ASP A 3 -25.04 5.60 14.27
CA ASP A 3 -25.67 4.39 14.82
C ASP A 3 -26.24 3.43 13.76
N GLY A 4 -26.79 3.98 12.67
CA GLY A 4 -27.30 3.20 11.56
C GLY A 4 -26.18 2.54 10.75
N ILE A 5 -25.07 3.25 10.55
CA ILE A 5 -23.87 2.70 9.89
C ILE A 5 -23.27 1.57 10.74
N GLU A 6 -23.18 1.76 12.06
CA GLU A 6 -22.69 0.72 12.97
C GLU A 6 -23.60 -0.53 12.98
N ALA A 7 -24.92 -0.33 12.94
CA ALA A 7 -25.88 -1.42 12.84
C ALA A 7 -25.73 -2.19 11.52
N LEU A 8 -25.49 -1.49 10.42
CA LEU A 8 -25.28 -2.10 9.10
C LEU A 8 -23.96 -2.86 9.03
N ILE A 9 -22.86 -2.31 9.60
CA ILE A 9 -21.56 -2.99 9.72
C ILE A 9 -21.70 -4.28 10.53
N ALA A 10 -22.45 -4.24 11.64
CA ALA A 10 -22.68 -5.42 12.46
C ALA A 10 -23.49 -6.47 11.71
N LEU A 11 -24.53 -6.07 10.98
CA LEU A 11 -25.34 -6.98 10.16
C LEU A 11 -24.49 -7.67 9.08
N GLU A 12 -23.63 -6.93 8.37
CA GLU A 12 -22.73 -7.50 7.37
C GLU A 12 -21.79 -8.53 7.99
N LYS A 13 -21.20 -8.20 9.15
CA LYS A 13 -20.20 -9.04 9.81
C LYS A 13 -20.80 -10.32 10.41
N PHE A 14 -22.02 -10.27 10.94
CA PHE A 14 -22.62 -11.37 11.69
C PHE A 14 -23.77 -12.05 10.96
N GLY A 15 -24.18 -11.55 9.81
CA GLY A 15 -25.11 -12.19 8.88
C GLY A 15 -26.59 -12.15 9.27
N THR A 16 -26.93 -11.85 10.54
CA THR A 16 -28.32 -11.77 10.99
C THR A 16 -28.57 -10.57 11.89
N VAL A 17 -29.80 -10.03 11.85
CA VAL A 17 -30.21 -8.92 12.72
C VAL A 17 -30.15 -9.33 14.21
N SER A 18 -30.43 -10.60 14.51
CA SER A 18 -30.37 -11.13 15.88
C SER A 18 -28.95 -11.11 16.44
N GLU A 19 -27.98 -11.62 15.70
CA GLU A 19 -26.58 -11.61 16.12
C GLU A 19 -26.00 -10.20 16.18
N ALA A 20 -26.31 -9.35 15.19
CA ALA A 20 -25.94 -7.94 15.21
C ALA A 20 -26.48 -7.24 16.47
N ALA A 21 -27.74 -7.50 16.85
CA ALA A 21 -28.36 -6.94 18.04
C ALA A 21 -27.64 -7.39 19.32
N THR A 22 -27.35 -8.67 19.44
CA THR A 22 -26.59 -9.22 20.59
C THR A 22 -25.22 -8.54 20.72
N ARG A 23 -24.48 -8.40 19.62
CA ARG A 23 -23.14 -7.78 19.62
C ARG A 23 -23.16 -6.29 19.92
N LEU A 24 -24.20 -5.59 19.48
CA LEU A 24 -24.38 -4.17 19.77
C LEU A 24 -25.06 -3.91 21.13
N ARG A 25 -25.43 -4.96 21.88
CA ARG A 25 -26.21 -4.88 23.11
C ARG A 25 -27.53 -4.11 22.93
N LEU A 26 -28.22 -4.41 21.83
CA LEU A 26 -29.47 -3.80 21.45
C LEU A 26 -30.55 -4.88 21.23
N THR A 27 -31.81 -4.45 21.10
CA THR A 27 -32.90 -5.32 20.64
C THR A 27 -32.87 -5.41 19.10
N GLN A 28 -33.39 -6.49 18.53
CA GLN A 28 -33.54 -6.66 17.08
C GLN A 28 -34.32 -5.52 16.45
N SER A 29 -35.41 -5.08 17.12
CA SER A 29 -36.21 -3.93 16.68
C SER A 29 -35.41 -2.62 16.65
N ALA A 30 -34.52 -2.41 17.60
CA ALA A 30 -33.65 -1.24 17.63
C ALA A 30 -32.64 -1.25 16.46
N VAL A 31 -32.02 -2.40 16.17
CA VAL A 31 -31.11 -2.55 15.01
C VAL A 31 -31.87 -2.30 13.71
N SER A 32 -33.06 -2.91 13.55
CA SER A 32 -33.87 -2.70 12.36
C SER A 32 -34.29 -1.24 12.17
N LYS A 33 -34.69 -0.55 13.26
CA LYS A 33 -35.03 0.88 13.22
C LYS A 33 -33.83 1.76 12.84
N ARG A 34 -32.63 1.44 13.34
CA ARG A 34 -31.40 2.17 13.01
C ARG A 34 -31.04 2.02 11.52
N ILE A 35 -31.16 0.82 10.96
CA ILE A 35 -30.91 0.57 9.54
C ILE A 35 -31.97 1.29 8.69
N GLN A 36 -33.26 1.21 9.08
CA GLN A 36 -34.33 1.92 8.37
C GLN A 36 -34.15 3.44 8.38
N ALA A 37 -33.77 4.02 9.51
CA ALA A 37 -33.47 5.44 9.62
C ALA A 37 -32.29 5.84 8.72
N LEU A 38 -31.28 4.98 8.61
CA LEU A 38 -30.15 5.20 7.70
C LEU A 38 -30.60 5.16 6.24
N GLN A 39 -31.39 4.15 5.83
CA GLN A 39 -31.96 4.07 4.47
C GLN A 39 -32.74 5.32 4.10
N ASN A 40 -33.60 5.78 5.03
CA ASN A 40 -34.35 7.02 4.82
C ASN A 40 -33.48 8.26 4.66
N ALA A 41 -32.35 8.32 5.41
CA ALA A 41 -31.46 9.46 5.36
C ALA A 41 -30.59 9.50 4.08
N ILE A 42 -30.27 8.35 3.50
CA ILE A 42 -29.40 8.27 2.30
C ILE A 42 -30.20 8.10 0.99
N GLY A 43 -31.49 7.74 1.09
CA GLY A 43 -32.42 7.71 -0.05
C GLY A 43 -32.41 6.43 -0.89
N PHE A 44 -31.74 5.37 -0.46
CA PHE A 44 -31.75 4.07 -1.17
C PHE A 44 -31.74 2.88 -0.19
N PRO A 45 -32.26 1.69 -0.63
CA PRO A 45 -32.32 0.51 0.21
C PRO A 45 -30.92 -0.05 0.48
N LEU A 46 -30.65 -0.42 1.74
CA LEU A 46 -29.39 -1.01 2.18
C LEU A 46 -29.50 -2.52 2.41
N ILE A 47 -30.71 -3.00 2.61
CA ILE A 47 -31.00 -4.41 2.86
C ILE A 47 -32.13 -4.90 1.98
N GLU A 48 -32.02 -6.16 1.57
CA GLU A 48 -33.06 -6.88 0.81
C GLU A 48 -33.39 -8.20 1.50
N LYS A 49 -34.61 -8.71 1.25
CA LYS A 49 -35.04 -10.01 1.77
C LYS A 49 -34.41 -11.14 0.95
N ASP A 50 -33.81 -12.09 1.64
CA ASP A 50 -33.31 -13.35 1.08
C ASP A 50 -33.97 -14.53 1.81
N GLY A 51 -35.15 -14.89 1.40
CA GLY A 51 -35.98 -15.87 2.09
C GLY A 51 -36.35 -15.42 3.51
N ARG A 52 -35.89 -16.16 4.52
CA ARG A 52 -36.05 -15.83 5.95
C ARG A 52 -34.91 -14.96 6.50
N ARG A 53 -33.91 -14.62 5.69
CA ARG A 53 -32.74 -13.79 6.07
C ARG A 53 -32.84 -12.42 5.41
N VAL A 54 -31.89 -11.57 5.81
CA VAL A 54 -31.74 -10.26 5.24
C VAL A 54 -30.28 -10.19 4.72
N ARG A 55 -30.12 -9.69 3.50
CA ARG A 55 -28.83 -9.52 2.84
C ARG A 55 -28.60 -8.03 2.54
N LEU A 56 -27.35 -7.61 2.46
CA LEU A 56 -27.01 -6.27 2.01
C LEU A 56 -27.20 -6.17 0.49
N THR A 57 -27.70 -5.02 0.04
CA THR A 57 -27.72 -4.66 -1.38
C THR A 57 -26.31 -4.34 -1.88
N ALA A 58 -26.08 -4.32 -3.20
CA ALA A 58 -24.82 -3.90 -3.80
C ALA A 58 -24.47 -2.45 -3.42
N ASP A 59 -25.49 -1.58 -3.38
CA ASP A 59 -25.35 -0.19 -2.96
C ASP A 59 -24.92 -0.08 -1.48
N ALA A 60 -25.44 -0.96 -0.62
CA ALA A 60 -25.05 -1.03 0.79
C ALA A 60 -23.57 -1.42 0.97
N VAL A 61 -23.09 -2.39 0.18
CA VAL A 61 -21.67 -2.79 0.20
C VAL A 61 -20.80 -1.62 -0.20
N SER A 62 -21.11 -0.98 -1.32
CA SER A 62 -20.39 0.21 -1.81
C SER A 62 -20.43 1.38 -0.80
N PHE A 63 -21.58 1.61 -0.17
CA PHE A 63 -21.74 2.60 0.88
C PHE A 63 -20.85 2.28 2.10
N LEU A 64 -20.84 1.03 2.57
CA LEU A 64 -20.04 0.60 3.70
C LEU A 64 -18.52 0.70 3.43
N GLU A 65 -18.08 0.40 2.23
CA GLU A 65 -16.68 0.59 1.85
C GLU A 65 -16.21 2.04 2.08
N ARG A 66 -17.06 3.01 1.79
CA ARG A 66 -16.77 4.43 2.00
C ARG A 66 -17.01 4.89 3.44
N ALA A 67 -17.99 4.32 4.12
CA ALA A 67 -18.39 4.72 5.47
C ALA A 67 -17.42 4.22 6.56
N ARG A 68 -16.85 3.01 6.41
CA ARG A 68 -15.95 2.40 7.41
C ARG A 68 -14.78 3.26 7.84
N PRO A 69 -13.98 3.85 6.93
CA PRO A 69 -12.86 4.69 7.33
C PRO A 69 -13.33 5.94 8.09
N VAL A 70 -14.45 6.55 7.70
CA VAL A 70 -15.01 7.70 8.39
C VAL A 70 -15.45 7.34 9.82
N VAL A 71 -16.09 6.19 10.00
CA VAL A 71 -16.49 5.70 11.33
C VAL A 71 -15.26 5.37 12.18
N ALA A 72 -14.22 4.82 11.60
CA ALA A 72 -12.96 4.55 12.31
C ALA A 72 -12.30 5.85 12.78
N ASP A 73 -12.26 6.87 11.93
CA ASP A 73 -11.75 8.21 12.27
C ASP A 73 -12.57 8.85 13.39
N LEU A 74 -13.90 8.79 13.31
CA LEU A 74 -14.80 9.30 14.37
C LEU A 74 -14.61 8.58 15.72
N ARG A 75 -14.41 7.27 15.69
CA ARG A 75 -14.10 6.50 16.92
C ARG A 75 -12.74 6.88 17.49
N GLY A 76 -11.76 7.16 16.64
CA GLY A 76 -10.46 7.67 17.04
C GLY A 76 -10.55 9.01 17.79
N LEU A 77 -11.46 9.91 17.38
CA LEU A 77 -11.72 11.18 18.07
C LEU A 77 -12.34 10.99 19.46
N ALA A 78 -13.14 9.93 19.66
CA ALA A 78 -13.77 9.63 20.94
C ALA A 78 -12.81 8.98 21.95
N THR A 79 -11.60 8.59 21.53
CA THR A 79 -10.58 8.12 22.47
C THR A 79 -9.99 9.35 23.17
N PRO A 80 -10.11 9.45 24.54
CA PRO A 80 -9.57 10.61 25.24
C PRO A 80 -8.09 10.77 24.91
N LEU A 81 -7.71 11.93 24.44
CA LEU A 81 -6.32 12.38 24.36
C LEU A 81 -5.82 12.51 25.81
N HIS A 82 -5.45 11.39 26.42
CA HIS A 82 -4.65 11.45 27.63
C HIS A 82 -3.34 12.12 27.23
N SER A 83 -2.92 13.06 28.05
CA SER A 83 -1.71 13.89 27.95
C SER A 83 -0.46 13.04 27.63
N GLY A 84 -0.21 12.91 26.34
CA GLY A 84 0.76 12.06 25.69
C GLY A 84 0.10 11.58 24.41
N SER A 85 -0.11 12.50 23.43
CA SER A 85 -0.90 12.25 22.23
C SER A 85 -0.29 11.14 21.39
N ASN A 86 -0.73 9.89 21.60
CA ASN A 86 -0.40 8.79 20.72
C ASN A 86 -1.09 9.05 19.35
N SER A 87 -0.36 9.60 18.41
CA SER A 87 -0.82 9.74 17.04
C SER A 87 -0.91 8.38 16.39
N PHE A 88 -2.00 8.13 15.65
CA PHE A 88 -2.19 6.88 14.91
C PHE A 88 -2.24 7.15 13.41
N PHE A 89 -1.42 6.42 12.64
CA PHE A 89 -1.46 6.45 11.18
C PHE A 89 -1.75 5.07 10.60
N SER A 90 -2.78 5.00 9.75
CA SER A 90 -2.97 3.89 8.82
C SER A 90 -2.15 4.20 7.57
N ILE A 91 -1.20 3.34 7.23
CA ILE A 91 -0.21 3.55 6.16
C ILE A 91 -0.36 2.46 5.11
N GLY A 92 -0.63 2.86 3.87
CA GLY A 92 -0.58 1.98 2.72
C GLY A 92 0.83 1.96 2.13
N LEU A 93 1.41 0.78 1.96
CA LEU A 93 2.68 0.56 1.28
C LEU A 93 2.42 -0.11 -0.06
N ALA A 94 3.05 0.37 -1.13
CA ALA A 94 3.09 -0.41 -2.36
C ALA A 94 3.74 -1.77 -2.11
N ASP A 95 3.22 -2.83 -2.75
CA ASP A 95 3.59 -4.22 -2.49
C ASP A 95 5.12 -4.45 -2.49
N SER A 96 5.82 -3.89 -3.46
CA SER A 96 7.29 -3.99 -3.54
C SER A 96 8.01 -3.26 -2.39
N ILE A 97 7.43 -2.23 -1.82
CA ILE A 97 7.98 -1.51 -0.67
C ILE A 97 7.66 -2.28 0.62
N ALA A 98 6.45 -2.83 0.69
CA ALA A 98 6.00 -3.63 1.82
C ALA A 98 6.77 -4.96 1.95
N SER A 99 7.13 -5.55 0.82
CA SER A 99 7.90 -6.82 0.75
C SER A 99 9.43 -6.61 0.75
N SER A 100 9.90 -5.39 1.00
CA SER A 100 11.32 -5.05 1.10
C SER A 100 11.57 -4.04 2.22
N TRP A 101 12.23 -2.96 1.95
CA TRP A 101 12.75 -1.98 2.91
C TRP A 101 11.69 -1.22 3.75
N GLY A 102 10.45 -1.11 3.28
CA GLY A 102 9.42 -0.29 3.92
C GLY A 102 9.15 -0.63 5.39
N PRO A 103 8.82 -1.88 5.75
CA PRO A 103 8.58 -2.25 7.15
C PRO A 103 9.79 -2.00 8.06
N GLY A 104 11.00 -2.27 7.57
CA GLY A 104 12.24 -2.03 8.31
C GLY A 104 12.46 -0.54 8.59
N VAL A 105 12.22 0.33 7.61
CA VAL A 105 12.28 1.79 7.77
C VAL A 105 11.24 2.26 8.77
N VAL A 106 9.97 1.86 8.63
CA VAL A 106 8.90 2.24 9.57
C VAL A 106 9.21 1.76 10.98
N SER A 107 9.72 0.55 11.16
CA SER A 107 10.11 0.04 12.48
C SER A 107 11.20 0.91 13.14
N ARG A 108 12.15 1.43 12.39
CA ARG A 108 13.16 2.35 12.94
C ARG A 108 12.56 3.70 13.32
N ILE A 109 11.64 4.25 12.51
CA ILE A 109 10.93 5.50 12.81
C ILE A 109 10.16 5.36 14.14
N LEU A 110 9.46 4.25 14.36
CA LEU A 110 8.68 4.05 15.57
C LEU A 110 9.53 3.96 16.86
N ARG A 111 10.82 3.65 16.73
CA ARG A 111 11.76 3.70 17.86
C ARG A 111 12.13 5.14 18.22
N THR A 112 12.14 6.05 17.26
CA THR A 112 12.43 7.50 17.50
C THR A 112 11.17 8.30 17.83
N LEU A 113 9.99 7.79 17.47
CA LEU A 113 8.69 8.41 17.72
C LEU A 113 7.77 7.48 18.54
N PRO A 114 8.02 7.30 19.84
CA PRO A 114 7.28 6.35 20.66
C PRO A 114 5.81 6.73 20.89
N ASP A 115 5.46 7.98 20.64
CA ASP A 115 4.11 8.54 20.65
C ASP A 115 3.33 8.32 19.34
N VAL A 116 3.94 7.70 18.33
CA VAL A 116 3.30 7.36 17.06
C VAL A 116 3.02 5.86 16.99
N ARG A 117 1.80 5.51 16.66
CA ARG A 117 1.37 4.14 16.35
C ARG A 117 0.98 4.04 14.89
N VAL A 118 1.23 2.90 14.27
CA VAL A 118 0.88 2.67 12.87
C VAL A 118 0.19 1.33 12.65
N ALA A 119 -0.69 1.29 11.64
CA ALA A 119 -1.14 0.06 11.00
C ALA A 119 -0.61 0.06 9.57
N LEU A 120 0.09 -1.00 9.17
CA LEU A 120 0.64 -1.15 7.82
C LEU A 120 -0.28 -2.03 6.97
N HIS A 121 -0.50 -1.60 5.74
CA HIS A 121 -1.28 -2.31 4.73
C HIS A 121 -0.48 -2.39 3.44
N ALA A 122 -0.47 -3.56 2.79
CA ALA A 122 0.24 -3.79 1.55
C ALA A 122 -0.76 -3.95 0.39
N HIS A 123 -0.57 -3.15 -0.67
CA HIS A 123 -1.41 -3.20 -1.87
C HIS A 123 -0.61 -2.75 -3.10
N ARG A 124 -1.17 -2.95 -4.30
CA ARG A 124 -0.65 -2.35 -5.54
C ARG A 124 -0.71 -0.81 -5.43
N SER A 125 0.26 -0.12 -6.03
CA SER A 125 0.38 1.36 -5.98
C SER A 125 -0.93 2.11 -6.24
N VAL A 126 -1.70 1.69 -7.23
CA VAL A 126 -3.00 2.32 -7.56
C VAL A 126 -3.99 2.25 -6.40
N LEU A 127 -4.07 1.10 -5.71
CA LEU A 127 -4.96 0.92 -4.56
C LEU A 127 -4.47 1.68 -3.32
N VAL A 128 -3.15 1.80 -3.14
CA VAL A 128 -2.58 2.65 -2.07
C VAL A 128 -3.01 4.10 -2.29
N ILE A 129 -2.80 4.64 -3.48
CA ILE A 129 -3.14 6.02 -3.85
C ILE A 129 -4.63 6.28 -3.66
N GLU A 130 -5.48 5.38 -4.17
CA GLU A 130 -6.94 5.50 -4.06
C GLU A 130 -7.40 5.42 -2.60
N SER A 131 -6.78 4.55 -1.80
CA SER A 131 -7.11 4.41 -0.38
C SER A 131 -6.72 5.66 0.43
N VAL A 132 -5.62 6.35 0.08
CA VAL A 132 -5.27 7.65 0.67
C VAL A 132 -6.28 8.72 0.26
N ARG A 133 -6.64 8.76 -1.02
CA ARG A 133 -7.65 9.70 -1.56
C ARG A 133 -8.98 9.56 -0.85
N LEU A 134 -9.46 8.33 -0.67
CA LEU A 134 -10.72 8.00 0.00
C LEU A 134 -10.66 8.12 1.53
N GLY A 135 -9.48 8.40 2.12
CA GLY A 135 -9.31 8.50 3.56
C GLY A 135 -9.23 7.16 4.30
N ARG A 136 -9.15 6.05 3.60
CA ARG A 136 -8.92 4.72 4.21
C ARG A 136 -7.53 4.64 4.84
N TYR A 137 -6.54 5.28 4.21
CA TYR A 137 -5.20 5.46 4.75
C TYR A 137 -4.90 6.94 4.97
N HIS A 138 -4.16 7.24 6.02
CA HIS A 138 -3.65 8.58 6.30
C HIS A 138 -2.46 8.89 5.38
N ILE A 139 -1.62 7.90 5.15
CA ILE A 139 -0.34 8.00 4.47
C ILE A 139 -0.25 6.87 3.43
N GLY A 140 0.30 7.17 2.27
CA GLY A 140 0.69 6.19 1.27
C GLY A 140 2.18 6.29 0.96
N LEU A 141 2.85 5.15 0.81
CA LEU A 141 4.20 5.09 0.25
C LEU A 141 4.15 4.24 -1.01
N SER A 142 4.33 4.89 -2.16
CA SER A 142 4.01 4.31 -3.46
C SER A 142 4.91 4.84 -4.57
N THR A 143 4.99 4.11 -5.67
CA THR A 143 5.54 4.66 -6.92
C THR A 143 4.63 5.76 -7.42
N ASP A 144 5.22 6.87 -7.87
CA ASP A 144 4.48 8.03 -8.39
C ASP A 144 3.54 7.65 -9.52
N TYR A 145 2.35 8.26 -9.47
CA TYR A 145 1.32 8.12 -10.48
C TYR A 145 0.79 9.50 -10.88
N PRO A 146 0.90 9.90 -12.15
CA PRO A 146 0.56 11.25 -12.60
C PRO A 146 -0.87 11.72 -12.30
N ALA A 147 -1.81 10.79 -12.12
CA ALA A 147 -3.22 11.09 -11.88
C ALA A 147 -3.55 11.50 -10.42
N ALA A 148 -2.59 11.47 -9.50
CA ALA A 148 -2.84 11.77 -8.08
C ALA A 148 -2.57 13.24 -7.72
N LYS A 149 -2.91 14.18 -8.60
CA LYS A 149 -2.67 15.63 -8.41
C LYS A 149 -3.45 16.26 -7.24
N ASP A 150 -4.47 15.60 -6.73
CA ASP A 150 -5.29 16.00 -5.59
C ASP A 150 -4.66 15.66 -4.23
N LEU A 151 -3.60 14.85 -4.21
CA LEU A 151 -2.83 14.51 -3.02
C LEU A 151 -1.55 15.35 -2.93
N ILE A 152 -1.01 15.48 -1.73
CA ILE A 152 0.31 16.06 -1.50
C ILE A 152 1.34 14.93 -1.64
N HIS A 153 2.37 15.20 -2.42
CA HIS A 153 3.46 14.28 -2.73
C HIS A 153 4.77 14.79 -2.15
N TYR A 154 5.48 13.92 -1.46
CA TYR A 154 6.85 14.15 -1.02
C TYR A 154 7.74 13.10 -1.66
N PRO A 155 8.60 13.44 -2.62
CA PRO A 155 9.59 12.51 -3.18
C PRO A 155 10.48 11.96 -2.06
N VAL A 156 10.55 10.62 -1.94
CA VAL A 156 11.32 9.93 -0.90
C VAL A 156 12.64 9.45 -1.49
N ILE A 157 12.57 8.78 -2.63
CA ILE A 157 13.76 8.24 -3.33
C ILE A 157 13.45 7.98 -4.81
N ASP A 158 14.45 8.19 -5.66
CA ASP A 158 14.53 7.62 -7.00
C ASP A 158 15.24 6.26 -6.89
N GLU A 159 14.46 5.21 -6.63
CA GLU A 159 14.97 3.87 -6.35
C GLU A 159 15.48 3.21 -7.63
N PRO A 160 16.77 2.78 -7.69
CA PRO A 160 17.32 2.11 -8.85
C PRO A 160 16.65 0.76 -9.14
N LEU A 161 16.57 0.41 -10.42
CA LEU A 161 16.21 -0.94 -10.86
C LEU A 161 17.48 -1.72 -11.16
N VAL A 162 17.38 -3.03 -10.94
CA VAL A 162 18.44 -4.00 -11.23
C VAL A 162 17.90 -5.15 -12.07
N LEU A 163 18.78 -5.76 -12.85
CA LEU A 163 18.52 -7.03 -13.50
C LEU A 163 19.10 -8.15 -12.63
N VAL A 164 18.25 -9.03 -12.14
CA VAL A 164 18.62 -10.22 -11.37
C VAL A 164 18.76 -11.39 -12.33
N ASN A 165 19.90 -12.10 -12.26
CA ASN A 165 20.22 -13.20 -13.16
C ASN A 165 19.37 -14.44 -12.85
N CYS A 166 19.00 -15.15 -13.88
CA CYS A 166 18.25 -16.40 -13.84
C CYS A 166 18.90 -17.40 -12.85
N GLY A 167 18.08 -17.99 -11.98
CA GLY A 167 18.53 -18.92 -10.93
C GLY A 167 19.52 -18.30 -9.92
N PHE A 168 19.59 -16.96 -9.83
CA PHE A 168 20.59 -16.23 -9.06
C PHE A 168 22.04 -16.56 -9.48
N GLY A 169 22.20 -16.93 -10.74
CA GLY A 169 23.49 -17.23 -11.34
C GLY A 169 24.40 -16.01 -11.48
N THR A 170 25.63 -16.26 -11.93
CA THR A 170 26.64 -15.20 -12.08
C THR A 170 26.58 -14.48 -13.42
N ILE A 171 25.88 -15.03 -14.40
CA ILE A 171 25.83 -14.54 -15.78
C ILE A 171 24.36 -14.47 -16.22
N SER A 172 23.97 -13.30 -16.75
CA SER A 172 22.70 -13.14 -17.44
C SER A 172 22.76 -13.90 -18.79
N GLN A 173 21.73 -14.68 -19.08
CA GLN A 173 21.60 -15.35 -20.39
C GLN A 173 20.92 -14.38 -21.37
N GLU A 174 21.61 -14.01 -22.44
CA GLU A 174 21.10 -13.00 -23.40
C GLU A 174 19.76 -13.41 -24.04
N ASP A 175 19.54 -14.72 -24.26
CA ASP A 175 18.32 -15.26 -24.84
C ASP A 175 17.26 -15.68 -23.80
N ALA A 176 17.56 -15.61 -22.50
CA ALA A 176 16.60 -15.97 -21.47
C ALA A 176 15.41 -14.99 -21.44
N PRO A 177 14.19 -15.44 -21.15
CA PRO A 177 13.05 -14.53 -20.98
C PRO A 177 13.33 -13.45 -19.93
N LEU A 178 12.74 -12.29 -20.14
CA LEU A 178 12.81 -11.17 -19.21
C LEU A 178 11.52 -11.11 -18.39
N ILE A 179 11.61 -11.41 -17.10
CA ILE A 179 10.48 -11.38 -16.18
C ILE A 179 10.38 -9.94 -15.65
N SER A 180 9.21 -9.34 -15.80
CA SER A 180 8.96 -7.96 -15.39
C SER A 180 7.61 -7.80 -14.73
N ILE A 181 7.43 -6.67 -14.06
CA ILE A 181 6.10 -6.26 -13.61
C ILE A 181 5.21 -5.96 -14.82
N GLU A 182 3.89 -6.19 -14.68
CA GLU A 182 2.90 -5.93 -15.74
C GLU A 182 2.94 -4.51 -16.30
N SER A 183 2.66 -4.39 -17.61
CA SER A 183 2.68 -3.13 -18.34
C SER A 183 1.69 -2.07 -17.82
N ASN A 184 0.61 -2.49 -17.16
CA ASN A 184 -0.38 -1.59 -16.56
C ASN A 184 0.04 -1.06 -15.18
N SER A 185 1.15 -1.55 -14.60
CA SER A 185 1.66 -1.09 -13.30
C SER A 185 2.23 0.33 -13.37
N ALA A 186 2.15 1.07 -12.25
CA ALA A 186 2.77 2.39 -12.15
C ALA A 186 4.29 2.32 -12.37
N THR A 187 4.94 1.30 -11.83
CA THR A 187 6.38 1.11 -12.00
C THR A 187 6.75 0.86 -13.46
N TRP A 188 6.06 -0.06 -14.17
CA TRP A 188 6.39 -0.31 -15.56
C TRP A 188 6.28 0.96 -16.42
N ARG A 189 5.17 1.69 -16.28
CA ARG A 189 4.96 2.95 -17.00
C ARG A 189 6.05 4.00 -16.76
N SER A 190 6.66 3.99 -15.57
CA SER A 190 7.75 4.91 -15.24
C SER A 190 9.10 4.46 -15.79
N ILE A 191 9.37 3.15 -15.86
CA ILE A 191 10.68 2.61 -16.25
C ILE A 191 10.78 2.22 -17.73
N GLU A 192 9.68 1.88 -18.40
CA GLU A 192 9.69 1.45 -19.80
C GLU A 192 10.34 2.48 -20.76
N PRO A 193 10.05 3.80 -20.65
CA PRO A 193 10.74 4.80 -21.46
C PRO A 193 12.26 4.85 -21.19
N LEU A 194 12.65 4.65 -19.94
CA LEU A 194 14.06 4.63 -19.54
C LEU A 194 14.77 3.38 -20.05
N LEU A 195 14.10 2.21 -19.96
CA LEU A 195 14.61 0.95 -20.56
C LEU A 195 14.76 1.06 -22.06
N THR A 196 13.77 1.64 -22.74
CA THR A 196 13.79 1.85 -24.20
C THR A 196 15.00 2.71 -24.60
N THR A 197 15.29 3.75 -23.83
CA THR A 197 16.40 4.68 -24.12
C THR A 197 17.76 4.10 -23.77
N HIS A 198 17.91 3.50 -22.59
CA HIS A 198 19.22 3.15 -22.04
C HIS A 198 19.57 1.66 -22.18
N HIS A 199 18.58 0.78 -22.27
CA HIS A 199 18.75 -0.68 -22.29
C HIS A 199 17.83 -1.37 -23.32
N PRO A 200 17.75 -0.90 -24.60
CA PRO A 200 16.81 -1.43 -25.59
C PRO A 200 17.00 -2.92 -25.87
N GLN A 201 18.19 -3.46 -25.65
CA GLN A 201 18.50 -4.88 -25.81
C GLN A 201 17.68 -5.77 -24.86
N LEU A 202 17.30 -5.29 -23.68
CA LEU A 202 16.48 -6.05 -22.74
C LEU A 202 15.04 -6.22 -23.26
N LEU A 203 14.50 -5.20 -23.93
CA LEU A 203 13.14 -5.23 -24.46
C LEU A 203 13.00 -6.06 -25.75
N ARG A 204 14.11 -6.53 -26.34
CA ARG A 204 14.10 -7.47 -27.47
C ARG A 204 13.89 -8.93 -27.03
N ARG A 205 14.09 -9.19 -25.74
CA ARG A 205 13.93 -10.52 -25.15
C ARG A 205 12.45 -10.86 -24.98
N PRO A 206 12.05 -12.14 -25.01
CA PRO A 206 10.69 -12.55 -24.64
C PRO A 206 10.31 -12.01 -23.27
N LEU A 207 9.23 -11.21 -23.19
CA LEU A 207 8.78 -10.59 -21.96
C LEU A 207 7.74 -11.47 -21.25
N VAL A 208 7.98 -11.76 -19.95
CA VAL A 208 7.05 -12.48 -19.09
C VAL A 208 6.53 -11.52 -18.02
N PRO A 209 5.32 -10.96 -18.20
CA PRO A 209 4.75 -10.02 -17.25
C PRO A 209 4.17 -10.78 -16.04
N VAL A 210 4.41 -10.26 -14.83
CA VAL A 210 3.85 -10.77 -13.57
C VAL A 210 3.28 -9.65 -12.72
N GLU A 211 2.33 -9.97 -11.84
CA GLU A 211 1.60 -8.96 -11.06
C GLU A 211 2.39 -8.35 -9.90
N SER A 212 3.43 -9.06 -9.41
CA SER A 212 4.20 -8.58 -8.26
C SER A 212 5.69 -8.87 -8.39
N PHE A 213 6.51 -8.02 -7.81
CA PHE A 213 7.95 -8.23 -7.76
C PHE A 213 8.35 -9.45 -6.90
N GLY A 214 7.53 -9.82 -5.92
CA GLY A 214 7.71 -11.08 -5.19
C GLY A 214 7.60 -12.28 -6.11
N ALA A 215 6.59 -12.31 -7.00
CA ALA A 215 6.45 -13.35 -8.01
C ALA A 215 7.62 -13.31 -9.02
N THR A 216 8.04 -12.11 -9.47
CA THR A 216 9.25 -11.95 -10.31
C THR A 216 10.44 -12.65 -9.67
N MET A 217 10.73 -12.38 -8.40
CA MET A 217 11.87 -12.96 -7.71
C MET A 217 11.77 -14.48 -7.58
N GLN A 218 10.58 -15.05 -7.32
CA GLN A 218 10.39 -16.50 -7.26
C GLN A 218 10.60 -17.17 -8.61
N MET A 219 10.10 -16.56 -9.70
CA MET A 219 10.31 -17.08 -11.04
C MET A 219 11.78 -17.01 -11.46
N VAL A 220 12.48 -15.91 -11.15
CA VAL A 220 13.93 -15.80 -11.38
C VAL A 220 14.68 -16.88 -10.62
N LYS A 221 14.37 -17.07 -9.33
CA LYS A 221 14.97 -18.11 -8.48
C LYS A 221 14.76 -19.52 -9.04
N ALA A 222 13.58 -19.77 -9.59
CA ALA A 222 13.22 -21.06 -10.20
C ALA A 222 13.83 -21.28 -11.61
N GLY A 223 14.53 -20.29 -12.16
CA GLY A 223 15.22 -20.41 -13.45
C GLY A 223 14.37 -20.13 -14.68
N PHE A 224 13.25 -19.41 -14.54
CA PHE A 224 12.38 -19.07 -15.67
C PHE A 224 12.93 -17.93 -16.55
N GLY A 225 13.89 -17.16 -16.06
CA GLY A 225 14.50 -16.04 -16.80
C GLY A 225 15.18 -15.06 -15.86
N ASP A 226 15.71 -13.98 -16.46
CA ASP A 226 16.23 -12.85 -15.69
C ASP A 226 15.09 -11.92 -15.28
N GLY A 227 15.20 -11.23 -14.14
CA GLY A 227 14.15 -10.38 -13.61
C GLY A 227 14.55 -8.91 -13.43
N ILE A 228 13.68 -7.97 -13.83
CA ILE A 228 13.85 -6.56 -13.49
C ILE A 228 13.11 -6.28 -12.19
N VAL A 229 13.84 -5.86 -11.14
CA VAL A 229 13.28 -5.58 -9.82
C VAL A 229 13.90 -4.32 -9.20
N PRO A 230 13.22 -3.69 -8.24
CA PRO A 230 13.81 -2.61 -7.45
C PRO A 230 15.00 -3.08 -6.62
N LEU A 231 16.00 -2.23 -6.50
CA LEU A 231 17.23 -2.54 -5.77
C LEU A 231 16.97 -2.92 -4.30
N GLY A 232 16.01 -2.26 -3.64
CA GLY A 232 15.66 -2.58 -2.25
C GLY A 232 15.26 -4.03 -2.01
N MET A 233 14.72 -4.72 -3.02
CA MET A 233 14.35 -6.13 -2.89
C MET A 233 15.56 -7.06 -2.86
N VAL A 234 16.57 -6.81 -3.67
CA VAL A 234 17.79 -7.64 -3.69
C VAL A 234 18.65 -7.40 -2.46
N MET A 235 18.59 -6.19 -1.90
CA MET A 235 19.26 -5.87 -0.63
C MET A 235 18.64 -6.61 0.54
N ASP A 236 17.33 -6.58 0.63
CA ASP A 236 16.57 -7.19 1.73
C ASP A 236 16.68 -8.73 1.71
N MET A 237 16.91 -9.31 0.52
CA MET A 237 17.19 -10.73 0.33
C MET A 237 18.66 -11.11 0.48
N ASP A 238 19.55 -10.16 0.78
CA ASP A 238 21.01 -10.35 0.90
C ASP A 238 21.61 -11.11 -0.29
N LEU A 239 21.15 -10.76 -1.50
CA LEU A 239 21.68 -11.39 -2.71
C LEU A 239 23.13 -10.99 -2.95
N LYS A 240 23.98 -11.98 -3.26
CA LYS A 240 25.38 -11.73 -3.63
C LYS A 240 25.44 -10.78 -4.83
N ARG A 241 26.36 -9.84 -4.80
CA ARG A 241 26.55 -8.80 -5.85
C ARG A 241 26.65 -9.38 -7.27
N ARG A 242 27.21 -10.58 -7.44
CA ARG A 242 27.30 -11.28 -8.73
C ARG A 242 25.96 -11.81 -9.28
N ALA A 243 24.92 -11.90 -8.44
CA ALA A 243 23.61 -12.41 -8.84
C ALA A 243 22.74 -11.35 -9.53
N TYR A 244 23.14 -10.09 -9.52
CA TYR A 244 22.41 -9.01 -10.16
C TYR A 244 23.35 -7.95 -10.72
N ARG A 245 22.86 -7.15 -11.65
CA ARG A 245 23.55 -5.95 -12.17
C ARG A 245 22.63 -4.76 -12.14
N GLU A 246 23.17 -3.60 -11.87
CA GLU A 246 22.41 -2.35 -11.94
C GLU A 246 22.03 -2.05 -13.38
N LEU A 247 20.92 -1.34 -13.53
CA LEU A 247 20.47 -0.76 -14.79
C LEU A 247 20.68 0.76 -14.70
N PRO A 248 21.85 1.27 -15.15
CA PRO A 248 22.14 2.69 -15.06
C PRO A 248 21.05 3.53 -15.72
N ALA A 249 20.71 4.67 -15.11
CA ALA A 249 19.65 5.58 -15.52
C ALA A 249 18.20 5.02 -15.45
N VAL A 250 17.99 3.80 -14.96
CA VAL A 250 16.65 3.24 -14.76
C VAL A 250 16.30 3.29 -13.29
N THR A 251 15.44 4.24 -12.94
CA THR A 251 14.95 4.44 -11.57
C THR A 251 13.43 4.52 -11.56
N ARG A 252 12.83 4.25 -10.40
CA ARG A 252 11.43 4.58 -10.14
C ARG A 252 11.35 5.56 -8.97
N ARG A 253 10.54 6.60 -9.13
CA ARG A 253 10.28 7.53 -8.04
C ARG A 253 9.30 6.93 -7.04
N VAL A 254 9.74 6.86 -5.80
CA VAL A 254 8.87 6.51 -4.67
C VAL A 254 8.55 7.79 -3.91
N SER A 255 7.27 8.02 -3.65
CA SER A 255 6.78 9.20 -2.92
C SER A 255 5.92 8.82 -1.72
N LEU A 256 6.00 9.64 -0.70
CA LEU A 256 5.06 9.69 0.41
C LEU A 256 3.86 10.53 -0.04
N LEU A 257 2.66 9.96 0.10
CA LEU A 257 1.40 10.55 -0.34
C LEU A 257 0.51 10.81 0.86
N THR A 258 -0.15 11.95 0.89
CA THR A 258 -1.11 12.27 1.94
C THR A 258 -2.15 13.29 1.50
N ARG A 259 -3.25 13.37 2.24
CA ARG A 259 -4.26 14.43 2.06
C ARG A 259 -3.84 15.71 2.79
N LYS A 260 -4.37 16.85 2.33
CA LYS A 260 -4.09 18.17 2.91
C LYS A 260 -4.38 18.23 4.41
N THR A 261 -5.45 17.59 4.88
CA THR A 261 -5.81 17.55 6.30
C THR A 261 -4.81 16.83 7.18
N VAL A 262 -4.27 15.69 6.72
CA VAL A 262 -3.24 14.93 7.44
C VAL A 262 -1.92 15.66 7.39
N ASN A 263 -1.60 16.33 6.28
CA ASN A 263 -0.38 17.10 6.12
C ASN A 263 -0.23 18.24 7.13
N GLN A 264 -1.33 18.76 7.68
CA GLN A 264 -1.34 19.83 8.68
C GLN A 264 -1.01 19.33 10.10
N LEU A 265 -0.98 18.02 10.33
CA LEU A 265 -0.69 17.46 11.65
C LEU A 265 0.83 17.53 11.93
N GLU A 266 1.17 18.04 13.12
CA GLU A 266 2.58 18.09 13.57
C GLU A 266 3.22 16.69 13.63
N SER A 267 2.47 15.70 14.10
CA SER A 267 2.91 14.30 14.16
C SER A 267 3.21 13.71 12.78
N PHE A 268 2.46 14.11 11.74
CA PHE A 268 2.77 13.74 10.37
C PHE A 268 4.08 14.40 9.90
N GLY A 269 4.30 15.67 10.21
CA GLY A 269 5.54 16.36 9.89
C GLY A 269 6.76 15.63 10.46
N ARG A 270 6.72 15.26 11.75
CA ARG A 270 7.78 14.48 12.40
C ARG A 270 7.97 13.11 11.76
N PHE A 271 6.88 12.39 11.46
CA PHE A 271 6.94 11.09 10.80
C PHE A 271 7.56 11.19 9.40
N ARG A 272 7.15 12.18 8.60
CA ARG A 272 7.70 12.45 7.27
C ARG A 272 9.20 12.69 7.32
N ASP A 273 9.66 13.55 8.22
CA ASP A 273 11.07 13.95 8.32
C ASP A 273 11.95 12.76 8.74
N GLU A 274 11.49 11.93 9.69
CA GLU A 274 12.18 10.69 10.04
C GLU A 274 12.12 9.66 8.91
N LEU A 275 11.03 9.59 8.13
CA LEU A 275 10.96 8.72 6.95
C LEU A 275 12.02 9.07 5.91
N MET A 276 12.17 10.36 5.59
CA MET A 276 13.21 10.83 4.66
C MET A 276 14.60 10.45 5.14
N LYS A 277 14.89 10.70 6.40
CA LYS A 277 16.19 10.40 7.03
C LYS A 277 16.49 8.90 7.06
N GLU A 278 15.53 8.07 7.50
CA GLU A 278 15.74 6.63 7.63
C GLU A 278 15.78 5.92 6.27
N THR A 279 15.06 6.44 5.27
CA THR A 279 15.15 5.94 3.89
C THR A 279 16.50 6.31 3.28
N ALA A 280 16.96 7.56 3.44
CA ALA A 280 18.27 7.98 2.99
C ALA A 280 19.38 7.13 3.63
N ARG A 281 19.30 6.86 4.94
CA ARG A 281 20.24 5.98 5.66
C ARG A 281 20.22 4.55 5.09
N HIS A 282 19.01 3.98 4.86
CA HIS A 282 18.87 2.63 4.32
C HIS A 282 19.59 2.48 2.97
N PHE A 283 19.47 3.46 2.09
CA PHE A 283 20.08 3.43 0.76
C PHE A 283 21.51 3.99 0.71
N SER A 284 21.98 4.79 1.70
CA SER A 284 23.36 5.31 1.78
C SER A 284 24.38 4.21 2.06
N HIS A 285 24.04 3.18 2.81
CA HIS A 285 24.91 2.02 3.00
C HIS A 285 25.27 1.32 1.68
N LEU A 286 24.45 1.53 0.64
CA LEU A 286 24.75 1.06 -0.71
C LEU A 286 25.89 1.79 -1.40
N VAL A 287 26.06 3.09 -1.12
CA VAL A 287 27.12 3.91 -1.73
C VAL A 287 28.44 3.59 -1.05
N ALA A 288 28.45 3.36 0.26
CA ALA A 288 29.68 3.08 1.03
C ALA A 288 30.27 1.69 0.72
N THR A 289 29.42 0.64 0.60
CA THR A 289 29.87 -0.70 0.20
C THR A 289 30.28 -0.80 -1.28
N ARG A 290 30.01 0.23 -2.09
CA ARG A 290 30.42 0.33 -3.50
C ARG A 290 31.90 0.72 -3.68
N SER A 291 32.56 1.28 -2.66
CA SER A 291 33.94 1.75 -2.73
C SER A 291 34.99 0.71 -2.26
N GLU A 292 34.54 -0.45 -1.76
CA GLU A 292 35.43 -1.50 -1.20
C GLU A 292 35.37 -2.85 -1.92
N GLY A 293 34.73 -2.96 -3.12
CA GLY A 293 34.58 -4.21 -3.84
C GLY A 293 35.08 -4.19 -5.29
#